data_0fabc209e523c8bc3600977e7b43d9ce
#
_entry.id   0fabc209e523c8bc3600977e7b43d9ce
#
_cell.length_a   1.000
_cell.length_b   1.000
_cell.length_c   1.000
_cell.angle_alpha   90.00
_cell.angle_beta   90.00
_cell.angle_gamma   90.00
#
_symmetry.space_group_name_H-M   'P 1'
#
loop_
_entity.id
_entity.type
_entity.pdbx_description
1 polymer ?
#
loop_
_entity_poly.entity_id
_entity_poly.type
_entity_poly.pdbx_seq_one_letter_code
_entity_poly.pdbx_strand_id
1 'polypeptide(L)'
;MPNVIDASGKVVREIESPAVLNEDFSDKLTVVYRAVHREFANCRAGTASTLKRDEVRGGGRKPWRQKGTGRARQGSIRSPQWRHGGVVFGPQPRSFVESLNKKERRVAFIAALADRFHNDAVTLLETADFSIGKTAGFAKLLFGSAKAARVGPTTLIVCRRGEAHAAEIERVGRNLTRVGFTHDGALDVKDVLRFERLLFTTAAYDALTQRLGEKQERADGRA
;
A
#
# COMPACT_ATOMS: atom_id res chain seq x y z
N MET A 1 -21.64 7.45 -10.97
CA MET A 1 -22.26 7.17 -9.63
C MET A 1 -21.95 5.75 -9.23
N PRO A 2 -21.48 5.48 -8.00
CA PRO A 2 -21.18 4.12 -7.58
C PRO A 2 -22.45 3.29 -7.37
N ASN A 3 -22.43 2.08 -7.89
CA ASN A 3 -23.52 1.11 -7.76
C ASN A 3 -23.43 0.37 -6.44
N VAL A 4 -24.57 0.19 -5.76
CA VAL A 4 -24.69 -0.69 -4.59
C VAL A 4 -25.17 -2.06 -5.07
N ILE A 5 -24.39 -3.09 -4.76
CA ILE A 5 -24.73 -4.49 -5.07
C ILE A 5 -25.09 -5.24 -3.79
N ASP A 6 -26.02 -6.18 -3.91
CA ASP A 6 -26.35 -7.14 -2.86
C ASP A 6 -25.37 -8.35 -2.85
N ALA A 7 -25.59 -9.27 -1.94
CA ALA A 7 -24.82 -10.53 -1.86
C ALA A 7 -25.03 -11.45 -3.09
N SER A 8 -26.02 -11.19 -3.94
CA SER A 8 -26.26 -11.92 -5.20
C SER A 8 -25.57 -11.27 -6.41
N GLY A 9 -24.99 -10.08 -6.25
CA GLY A 9 -24.36 -9.32 -7.32
C GLY A 9 -25.31 -8.48 -8.15
N LYS A 10 -26.56 -8.31 -7.72
CA LYS A 10 -27.53 -7.43 -8.38
C LYS A 10 -27.38 -6.01 -7.88
N VAL A 11 -27.50 -5.06 -8.77
CA VAL A 11 -27.54 -3.63 -8.42
C VAL A 11 -28.87 -3.34 -7.75
N VAL A 12 -28.82 -2.84 -6.52
CA VAL A 12 -29.98 -2.47 -5.70
C VAL A 12 -30.31 -1.01 -5.86
N ARG A 13 -29.29 -0.16 -5.81
CA ARG A 13 -29.41 1.31 -5.90
C ARG A 13 -28.11 1.94 -6.36
N GLU A 14 -28.18 3.19 -6.76
CA GLU A 14 -27.02 4.05 -6.99
C GLU A 14 -26.93 5.09 -5.87
N ILE A 15 -25.71 5.47 -5.52
CA ILE A 15 -25.45 6.51 -4.50
C ILE A 15 -24.66 7.64 -5.17
N GLU A 16 -25.00 8.87 -4.82
CA GLU A 16 -24.25 10.03 -5.29
C GLU A 16 -22.84 10.05 -4.69
N SER A 17 -21.86 10.41 -5.53
CA SER A 17 -20.49 10.62 -5.08
C SER A 17 -20.41 11.92 -4.26
N PRO A 18 -19.58 11.97 -3.21
CA PRO A 18 -19.32 13.20 -2.46
C PRO A 18 -18.82 14.32 -3.39
N ALA A 19 -19.32 15.53 -3.22
CA ALA A 19 -18.96 16.68 -4.06
C ALA A 19 -17.44 16.89 -4.21
N VAL A 20 -16.69 16.64 -3.16
CA VAL A 20 -15.21 16.72 -3.13
C VAL A 20 -14.54 15.81 -4.15
N LEU A 21 -15.16 14.68 -4.51
CA LEU A 21 -14.60 13.71 -5.47
C LEU A 21 -15.01 14.02 -6.92
N ASN A 22 -15.90 14.98 -7.14
CA ASN A 22 -16.31 15.41 -8.47
C ASN A 22 -15.40 16.48 -9.07
N GLU A 23 -14.46 17.03 -8.27
CA GLU A 23 -13.47 17.99 -8.74
C GLU A 23 -12.43 17.33 -9.65
N ASP A 24 -11.87 18.12 -10.58
CA ASP A 24 -10.77 17.67 -11.44
C ASP A 24 -9.42 17.85 -10.71
N PHE A 25 -8.70 16.77 -10.55
CA PHE A 25 -7.38 16.73 -9.92
C PHE A 25 -6.25 16.38 -10.91
N SER A 26 -6.46 16.54 -12.20
CA SER A 26 -5.47 16.19 -13.24
C SER A 26 -4.14 16.93 -13.08
N ASP A 27 -4.14 18.14 -12.51
CA ASP A 27 -2.96 18.96 -12.20
C ASP A 27 -2.20 18.47 -10.95
N LYS A 28 -2.76 17.58 -10.14
CA LYS A 28 -2.19 17.11 -8.87
C LYS A 28 -1.36 15.83 -8.97
N LEU A 29 -1.04 15.34 -10.17
CA LEU A 29 -0.27 14.10 -10.37
C LEU A 29 1.06 14.08 -9.62
N THR A 30 1.77 15.21 -9.54
CA THR A 30 3.04 15.31 -8.79
C THR A 30 2.84 15.04 -7.29
N VAL A 31 1.73 15.51 -6.72
CA VAL A 31 1.42 15.30 -5.29
C VAL A 31 1.08 13.84 -5.02
N VAL A 32 0.31 13.20 -5.92
CA VAL A 32 0.00 11.78 -5.87
C VAL A 32 1.28 10.94 -5.97
N TYR A 33 2.18 11.25 -6.92
CA TYR A 33 3.46 10.56 -7.06
C TYR A 33 4.29 10.65 -5.77
N ARG A 34 4.42 11.83 -5.17
CA ARG A 34 5.16 12.03 -3.91
C ARG A 34 4.56 11.24 -2.75
N ALA A 35 3.22 11.14 -2.67
CA ALA A 35 2.54 10.35 -1.65
C ALA A 35 2.85 8.86 -1.81
N VAL A 36 2.73 8.32 -3.01
CA VAL A 36 3.05 6.92 -3.33
C VAL A 36 4.52 6.61 -3.05
N HIS A 37 5.44 7.48 -3.50
CA HIS A 37 6.87 7.31 -3.24
C HIS A 37 7.17 7.22 -1.74
N ARG A 38 6.60 8.14 -0.95
CA ARG A 38 6.70 8.14 0.51
C ARG A 38 6.18 6.83 1.12
N GLU A 39 5.02 6.36 0.68
CA GLU A 39 4.42 5.11 1.22
C GLU A 39 5.32 3.90 0.93
N PHE A 40 5.89 3.80 -0.28
CA PHE A 40 6.86 2.76 -0.60
C PHE A 40 8.17 2.89 0.18
N ALA A 41 8.69 4.10 0.33
CA ALA A 41 9.91 4.35 1.11
C ALA A 41 9.71 3.92 2.58
N ASN A 42 8.57 4.29 3.18
CA ASN A 42 8.24 3.98 4.57
C ASN A 42 7.99 2.49 4.85
N CYS A 43 7.67 1.70 3.82
CA CYS A 43 7.54 0.24 3.94
C CYS A 43 8.91 -0.47 3.98
N ARG A 44 10.02 0.21 3.65
CA ARG A 44 11.35 -0.42 3.62
C ARG A 44 11.92 -0.57 5.03
N ALA A 45 12.28 -1.79 5.40
CA ALA A 45 12.88 -2.08 6.72
C ALA A 45 14.29 -1.51 6.90
N GLY A 46 15.07 -1.39 5.82
CA GLY A 46 16.41 -0.80 5.85
C GLY A 46 17.46 -1.59 6.62
N THR A 47 17.33 -2.92 6.72
CA THR A 47 18.16 -3.81 7.55
C THR A 47 19.39 -4.37 6.84
N ALA A 48 19.58 -4.07 5.55
CA ALA A 48 20.74 -4.56 4.81
C ALA A 48 22.04 -4.04 5.43
N SER A 49 22.97 -4.96 5.73
CA SER A 49 24.25 -4.65 6.36
C SER A 49 25.38 -5.48 5.75
N THR A 50 26.55 -4.87 5.66
CA THR A 50 27.79 -5.57 5.33
C THR A 50 28.85 -5.23 6.36
N LEU A 51 29.73 -6.21 6.63
CA LEU A 51 30.81 -6.04 7.59
C LEU A 51 31.95 -5.21 6.97
N LYS A 52 32.35 -4.14 7.66
CA LYS A 52 33.54 -3.36 7.35
C LYS A 52 34.80 -4.07 7.85
N ARG A 53 35.99 -3.59 7.46
CA ARG A 53 37.26 -4.23 7.83
C ARG A 53 37.52 -4.33 9.34
N ASP A 54 36.92 -3.48 10.13
CA ASP A 54 36.96 -3.45 11.60
C ASP A 54 36.00 -4.45 12.24
N GLU A 55 34.91 -4.77 11.56
CA GLU A 55 33.86 -5.68 12.04
C GLU A 55 34.12 -7.16 11.66
N VAL A 56 34.86 -7.39 10.58
CA VAL A 56 35.20 -8.77 10.14
C VAL A 56 36.09 -9.46 11.18
N ARG A 57 35.77 -10.72 11.53
CA ARG A 57 36.54 -11.52 12.46
C ARG A 57 37.92 -11.84 11.90
N GLY A 58 38.98 -11.77 12.75
CA GLY A 58 40.35 -12.09 12.39
C GLY A 58 41.25 -10.85 12.33
N GLY A 59 42.40 -10.92 11.70
CA GLY A 59 43.40 -9.85 11.63
C GLY A 59 44.16 -9.66 12.94
N GLY A 60 44.48 -8.41 13.30
CA GLY A 60 45.28 -8.08 14.51
C GLY A 60 46.77 -8.20 14.31
N ARG A 61 47.25 -9.27 13.67
CA ARG A 61 48.67 -9.43 13.35
C ARG A 61 48.96 -8.93 11.94
N LYS A 62 50.04 -8.13 11.77
CA LYS A 62 50.55 -7.72 10.46
C LYS A 62 51.01 -8.97 9.68
N PRO A 63 50.59 -9.18 8.41
CA PRO A 63 50.91 -10.37 7.63
C PRO A 63 52.41 -10.60 7.43
N TRP A 64 53.21 -9.55 7.21
CA TRP A 64 54.66 -9.57 7.07
C TRP A 64 55.28 -8.22 7.45
N ARG A 65 56.58 -8.20 7.62
CA ARG A 65 57.36 -7.00 7.95
C ARG A 65 57.26 -5.94 6.86
N GLN A 66 57.44 -4.65 7.24
CA GLN A 66 57.20 -3.50 6.39
C GLN A 66 58.13 -3.42 5.16
N LYS A 67 59.34 -3.90 5.25
CA LYS A 67 60.39 -3.88 4.22
C LYS A 67 61.11 -5.21 4.15
N GLY A 68 61.83 -5.48 3.01
CA GLY A 68 62.68 -6.66 2.87
C GLY A 68 61.93 -7.96 2.51
N THR A 69 60.72 -7.93 1.99
CA THR A 69 59.95 -9.10 1.56
C THR A 69 59.70 -9.15 0.06
N GLY A 70 60.00 -8.08 -0.69
CA GLY A 70 59.66 -7.96 -2.12
C GLY A 70 58.17 -7.93 -2.42
N ARG A 71 57.29 -7.98 -1.42
CA ARG A 71 55.83 -7.98 -1.55
C ARG A 71 55.23 -6.61 -1.28
N ALA A 72 54.03 -6.35 -1.81
CA ALA A 72 53.26 -5.16 -1.48
C ALA A 72 53.04 -5.05 0.04
N ARG A 73 53.11 -3.83 0.56
CA ARG A 73 52.89 -3.56 1.99
C ARG A 73 51.46 -3.85 2.39
N GLN A 74 51.27 -4.64 3.46
CA GLN A 74 49.94 -4.99 3.99
C GLN A 74 49.91 -4.79 5.51
N GLY A 75 48.82 -4.21 6.01
CA GLY A 75 48.62 -3.97 7.44
C GLY A 75 47.73 -5.02 8.11
N SER A 76 46.76 -5.57 7.37
CA SER A 76 45.81 -6.54 7.89
C SER A 76 45.28 -7.44 6.78
N ILE A 77 44.98 -8.69 7.09
CA ILE A 77 44.29 -9.63 6.19
C ILE A 77 42.80 -9.30 6.02
N ARG A 78 42.24 -8.43 6.86
CA ARG A 78 40.86 -7.97 6.77
C ARG A 78 40.66 -6.81 5.78
N SER A 79 41.72 -6.33 5.15
CA SER A 79 41.63 -5.25 4.17
C SER A 79 40.77 -5.67 2.95
N PRO A 80 40.06 -4.74 2.29
CA PRO A 80 39.09 -5.06 1.23
C PRO A 80 39.68 -5.80 0.03
N GLN A 81 40.97 -5.60 -0.26
CA GLN A 81 41.68 -6.28 -1.33
C GLN A 81 41.99 -7.76 -1.04
N TRP A 82 41.82 -8.20 0.20
CA TRP A 82 42.00 -9.58 0.59
C TRP A 82 40.69 -10.38 0.43
N ARG A 83 40.85 -11.64 0.08
CA ARG A 83 39.74 -12.58 0.09
C ARG A 83 39.20 -12.71 1.52
N HIS A 84 37.87 -12.59 1.69
CA HIS A 84 37.20 -12.50 2.98
C HIS A 84 37.52 -11.24 3.80
N GLY A 85 38.10 -10.20 3.18
CA GLY A 85 38.20 -8.88 3.79
C GLY A 85 36.88 -8.13 3.88
N GLY A 86 36.86 -7.01 4.61
CA GLY A 86 35.67 -6.20 4.79
C GLY A 86 35.25 -5.44 3.51
N VAL A 87 33.99 -5.13 3.40
CA VAL A 87 33.43 -4.32 2.31
C VAL A 87 33.56 -2.84 2.64
N VAL A 88 34.04 -2.02 1.69
CA VAL A 88 34.29 -0.58 1.94
C VAL A 88 32.99 0.22 1.89
N PHE A 89 32.25 0.13 0.80
CA PHE A 89 31.02 0.92 0.53
C PHE A 89 29.78 0.03 0.42
N GLY A 90 29.72 -1.01 1.24
CA GLY A 90 28.55 -1.87 1.27
C GLY A 90 27.33 -1.20 1.94
N PRO A 91 26.15 -1.81 1.79
CA PRO A 91 24.95 -1.31 2.44
C PRO A 91 25.11 -1.31 3.96
N GLN A 92 24.61 -0.26 4.59
CA GLN A 92 24.53 -0.14 6.04
C GLN A 92 23.07 0.07 6.45
N PRO A 93 22.65 -0.38 7.63
CA PRO A 93 21.31 -0.15 8.12
C PRO A 93 21.01 1.35 8.15
N ARG A 94 19.89 1.73 7.53
CA ARG A 94 19.43 3.13 7.52
C ARG A 94 17.93 3.23 7.52
N SER A 95 17.41 4.33 8.03
CA SER A 95 15.99 4.66 7.91
C SER A 95 15.69 5.19 6.51
N PHE A 96 14.57 4.76 5.94
CA PHE A 96 14.01 5.26 4.68
C PHE A 96 12.75 6.09 4.92
N VAL A 97 12.47 6.47 6.18
CA VAL A 97 11.28 7.23 6.53
C VAL A 97 11.31 8.62 5.88
N GLU A 98 10.31 8.88 5.06
CA GLU A 98 10.06 10.18 4.44
C GLU A 98 8.82 10.83 5.02
N SER A 99 8.88 12.14 5.27
CA SER A 99 7.75 12.94 5.71
C SER A 99 7.07 13.61 4.51
N LEU A 100 5.76 13.82 4.62
CA LEU A 100 4.96 14.58 3.65
C LEU A 100 3.94 15.42 4.42
N ASN A 101 3.70 16.65 3.97
CA ASN A 101 2.78 17.57 4.62
C ASN A 101 1.36 16.97 4.69
N LYS A 102 0.65 17.24 5.80
CA LYS A 102 -0.71 16.71 6.02
C LYS A 102 -1.69 17.14 4.92
N LYS A 103 -1.57 18.38 4.43
CA LYS A 103 -2.41 18.92 3.34
C LYS A 103 -2.12 18.19 2.03
N GLU A 104 -0.85 18.00 1.67
CA GLU A 104 -0.45 17.27 0.46
C GLU A 104 -0.95 15.82 0.49
N ARG A 105 -0.81 15.12 1.61
CA ARG A 105 -1.34 13.74 1.75
C ARG A 105 -2.84 13.66 1.53
N ARG A 106 -3.58 14.66 2.04
CA ARG A 106 -5.04 14.72 1.85
C ARG A 106 -5.39 14.93 0.39
N VAL A 107 -4.76 15.91 -0.27
CA VAL A 107 -4.99 16.18 -1.69
C VAL A 107 -4.66 14.96 -2.55
N ALA A 108 -3.52 14.29 -2.30
CA ALA A 108 -3.15 13.07 -3.01
C ALA A 108 -4.19 11.96 -2.85
N PHE A 109 -4.72 11.78 -1.64
CA PHE A 109 -5.72 10.75 -1.35
C PHE A 109 -7.06 11.05 -2.04
N ILE A 110 -7.52 12.30 -1.99
CA ILE A 110 -8.74 12.74 -2.66
C ILE A 110 -8.58 12.59 -4.19
N ALA A 111 -7.46 13.04 -4.75
CA ALA A 111 -7.18 12.93 -6.19
C ALA A 111 -7.18 11.47 -6.68
N ALA A 112 -6.55 10.56 -5.94
CA ALA A 112 -6.55 9.14 -6.28
C ALA A 112 -7.95 8.51 -6.20
N LEU A 113 -8.75 8.89 -5.22
CA LEU A 113 -10.15 8.44 -5.12
C LEU A 113 -11.02 9.02 -6.23
N ALA A 114 -10.91 10.32 -6.50
CA ALA A 114 -11.65 10.98 -7.57
C ALA A 114 -11.42 10.30 -8.93
N ASP A 115 -10.17 9.96 -9.26
CA ASP A 115 -9.85 9.18 -10.47
C ASP A 115 -10.62 7.85 -10.53
N ARG A 116 -10.70 7.11 -9.40
CA ARG A 116 -11.45 5.84 -9.36
C ARG A 116 -12.95 6.03 -9.48
N PHE A 117 -13.50 7.13 -8.95
CA PHE A 117 -14.91 7.47 -9.10
C PHE A 117 -15.23 7.90 -10.53
N HIS A 118 -14.41 8.72 -11.17
CA HIS A 118 -14.60 9.15 -12.56
C HIS A 118 -14.51 7.99 -13.56
N ASN A 119 -13.71 6.96 -13.26
CA ASN A 119 -13.57 5.76 -14.09
C ASN A 119 -14.59 4.65 -13.76
N ASP A 120 -15.64 4.92 -12.97
CA ASP A 120 -16.66 3.95 -12.53
C ASP A 120 -16.07 2.67 -11.91
N ALA A 121 -14.87 2.80 -11.30
CA ALA A 121 -14.13 1.69 -10.70
C ALA A 121 -14.54 1.40 -9.24
N VAL A 122 -15.52 2.13 -8.72
CA VAL A 122 -16.00 2.01 -7.34
C VAL A 122 -17.36 1.34 -7.30
N THR A 123 -17.49 0.31 -6.47
CA THR A 123 -18.73 -0.42 -6.21
C THR A 123 -18.95 -0.54 -4.72
N LEU A 124 -20.20 -0.54 -4.28
CA LEU A 124 -20.56 -0.70 -2.88
C LEU A 124 -21.22 -2.06 -2.67
N LEU A 125 -20.88 -2.74 -1.57
CA LEU A 125 -21.48 -4.00 -1.16
C LEU A 125 -22.39 -3.76 0.05
N GLU A 126 -23.64 -4.15 -0.09
CA GLU A 126 -24.56 -4.21 1.04
C GLU A 126 -24.30 -5.44 1.86
N THR A 127 -23.99 -5.26 3.15
CA THR A 127 -23.56 -6.35 4.03
C THR A 127 -24.66 -6.87 4.94
N ALA A 128 -25.86 -6.28 4.91
CA ALA A 128 -26.97 -6.63 5.82
C ALA A 128 -27.34 -8.14 5.75
N ASP A 129 -27.34 -8.71 4.54
CA ASP A 129 -27.72 -10.12 4.28
C ASP A 129 -26.52 -10.95 3.76
N PHE A 130 -25.30 -10.58 4.16
CA PHE A 130 -24.12 -11.27 3.68
C PHE A 130 -24.03 -12.69 4.27
N SER A 131 -24.26 -13.72 3.45
CA SER A 131 -24.29 -15.13 3.85
C SER A 131 -23.37 -16.03 3.00
N ILE A 132 -22.39 -15.45 2.30
CA ILE A 132 -21.52 -16.20 1.39
C ILE A 132 -20.44 -16.94 2.18
N GLY A 133 -20.65 -18.21 2.51
CA GLY A 133 -19.72 -19.02 3.28
C GLY A 133 -18.54 -19.62 2.49
N LYS A 134 -18.55 -19.56 1.14
CA LYS A 134 -17.55 -20.23 0.28
C LYS A 134 -16.86 -19.24 -0.67
N THR A 135 -15.53 -19.42 -0.86
CA THR A 135 -14.71 -18.64 -1.81
C THR A 135 -15.24 -18.68 -3.25
N ALA A 136 -15.79 -19.80 -3.69
CA ALA A 136 -16.35 -19.92 -5.03
C ALA A 136 -17.59 -19.02 -5.24
N GLY A 137 -18.44 -18.88 -4.21
CA GLY A 137 -19.59 -17.95 -4.24
C GLY A 137 -19.12 -16.50 -4.32
N PHE A 138 -18.12 -16.15 -3.52
CA PHE A 138 -17.56 -14.80 -3.52
C PHE A 138 -16.83 -14.45 -4.83
N ALA A 139 -16.09 -15.41 -5.40
CA ALA A 139 -15.49 -15.24 -6.72
C ALA A 139 -16.56 -15.05 -7.83
N LYS A 140 -17.71 -15.73 -7.71
CA LYS A 140 -18.83 -15.52 -8.63
C LYS A 140 -19.46 -14.13 -8.47
N LEU A 141 -19.58 -13.62 -7.24
CA LEU A 141 -20.04 -12.26 -6.96
C LEU A 141 -19.14 -11.21 -7.62
N LEU A 142 -17.81 -11.31 -7.41
CA LEU A 142 -16.85 -10.29 -7.87
C LEU A 142 -16.55 -10.36 -9.37
N PHE A 143 -16.50 -11.57 -9.94
CA PHE A 143 -15.96 -11.82 -11.28
C PHE A 143 -16.94 -12.53 -12.21
N GLY A 144 -18.15 -12.83 -11.75
CA GLY A 144 -19.14 -13.61 -12.52
C GLY A 144 -18.88 -15.12 -12.54
N SER A 145 -17.62 -15.57 -12.39
CA SER A 145 -17.27 -16.99 -12.30
C SER A 145 -15.98 -17.22 -11.50
N ALA A 146 -15.85 -18.43 -10.93
CA ALA A 146 -14.63 -18.81 -10.21
C ALA A 146 -13.38 -18.90 -11.11
N LYS A 147 -13.56 -19.17 -12.41
CA LYS A 147 -12.45 -19.17 -13.39
C LYS A 147 -11.98 -17.75 -13.72
N ALA A 148 -12.92 -16.81 -13.85
CA ALA A 148 -12.61 -15.39 -14.10
C ALA A 148 -11.84 -14.73 -12.94
N ALA A 149 -11.92 -15.26 -11.72
CA ALA A 149 -11.17 -14.78 -10.58
C ALA A 149 -9.62 -14.82 -10.76
N ARG A 150 -9.11 -15.59 -11.73
CA ARG A 150 -7.66 -15.65 -12.04
C ARG A 150 -7.21 -14.60 -13.05
N VAL A 151 -8.11 -14.11 -13.89
CA VAL A 151 -7.80 -13.21 -15.01
C VAL A 151 -8.50 -11.86 -14.87
N GLY A 152 -9.57 -11.79 -14.09
CA GLY A 152 -10.37 -10.58 -13.87
C GLY A 152 -9.59 -9.42 -13.26
N PRO A 153 -10.20 -8.24 -13.17
CA PRO A 153 -9.57 -7.04 -12.61
C PRO A 153 -9.18 -7.23 -11.14
N THR A 154 -8.08 -6.60 -10.73
CA THR A 154 -7.68 -6.59 -9.33
C THR A 154 -8.67 -5.76 -8.52
N THR A 155 -9.16 -6.31 -7.42
CA THR A 155 -10.21 -5.68 -6.59
C THR A 155 -9.72 -5.50 -5.16
N LEU A 156 -9.79 -4.28 -4.64
CA LEU A 156 -9.56 -3.98 -3.24
C LEU A 156 -10.88 -3.90 -2.50
N ILE A 157 -11.02 -4.67 -1.44
CA ILE A 157 -12.19 -4.64 -0.57
C ILE A 157 -11.86 -3.81 0.66
N VAL A 158 -12.70 -2.82 0.90
CA VAL A 158 -12.57 -1.89 2.02
C VAL A 158 -13.74 -2.10 2.97
N CYS A 159 -13.46 -2.63 4.16
CA CYS A 159 -14.43 -2.85 5.21
C CYS A 159 -14.27 -1.80 6.32
N ARG A 160 -15.35 -1.51 7.05
CA ARG A 160 -15.25 -0.70 8.26
C ARG A 160 -14.61 -1.54 9.37
N ARG A 161 -13.72 -0.92 10.12
CA ARG A 161 -13.10 -1.58 11.28
C ARG A 161 -14.15 -1.94 12.34
N GLY A 162 -14.24 -3.24 12.71
CA GLY A 162 -15.22 -3.72 13.70
C GLY A 162 -16.60 -4.04 13.14
N GLU A 163 -16.80 -4.01 11.81
CA GLU A 163 -18.03 -4.45 11.15
C GLU A 163 -18.24 -5.98 11.32
N ALA A 164 -19.46 -6.39 11.61
CA ALA A 164 -19.80 -7.78 11.93
C ALA A 164 -19.38 -8.78 10.84
N HIS A 165 -19.56 -8.41 9.57
CA HIS A 165 -19.24 -9.28 8.42
C HIS A 165 -17.83 -9.09 7.85
N ALA A 166 -17.02 -8.14 8.35
CA ALA A 166 -15.67 -7.87 7.82
C ALA A 166 -14.76 -9.11 7.88
N ALA A 167 -14.75 -9.82 9.02
CA ALA A 167 -13.94 -11.03 9.19
C ALA A 167 -14.42 -12.18 8.29
N GLU A 168 -15.71 -12.26 8.00
CA GLU A 168 -16.29 -13.26 7.10
C GLU A 168 -15.92 -12.98 5.65
N ILE A 169 -16.04 -11.74 5.22
CA ILE A 169 -15.66 -11.27 3.88
C ILE A 169 -14.16 -11.54 3.65
N GLU A 170 -13.31 -11.19 4.62
CA GLU A 170 -11.88 -11.45 4.55
C GLU A 170 -11.57 -12.94 4.48
N ARG A 171 -12.19 -13.76 5.35
CA ARG A 171 -11.99 -15.22 5.37
C ARG A 171 -12.34 -15.86 4.03
N VAL A 172 -13.43 -15.44 3.40
CA VAL A 172 -13.93 -16.01 2.15
C VAL A 172 -13.09 -15.53 0.96
N GLY A 173 -12.62 -14.29 0.98
CA GLY A 173 -11.92 -13.68 -0.14
C GLY A 173 -10.39 -13.79 -0.11
N ARG A 174 -9.74 -13.99 1.06
CA ARG A 174 -8.26 -13.98 1.21
C ARG A 174 -7.51 -15.00 0.33
N ASN A 175 -8.17 -16.07 -0.10
CA ASN A 175 -7.58 -17.06 -1.00
C ASN A 175 -7.63 -16.65 -2.48
N LEU A 176 -8.29 -15.56 -2.81
CA LEU A 176 -8.36 -15.06 -4.19
C LEU A 176 -7.13 -14.17 -4.46
N THR A 177 -6.31 -14.57 -5.43
CA THR A 177 -5.03 -13.91 -5.73
C THR A 177 -5.15 -12.46 -6.21
N ARG A 178 -6.32 -12.07 -6.74
CA ARG A 178 -6.58 -10.73 -7.27
C ARG A 178 -7.42 -9.86 -6.34
N VAL A 179 -7.62 -10.30 -5.10
CA VAL A 179 -8.40 -9.57 -4.10
C VAL A 179 -7.47 -9.15 -2.98
N GLY A 180 -7.50 -7.86 -2.65
CA GLY A 180 -6.85 -7.28 -1.48
C GLY A 180 -7.89 -6.86 -0.45
N PHE A 181 -7.48 -6.76 0.81
CA PHE A 181 -8.32 -6.31 1.91
C PHE A 181 -7.66 -5.17 2.65
N THR A 182 -8.46 -4.20 3.03
CA THR A 182 -8.03 -3.12 3.91
C THR A 182 -9.22 -2.59 4.72
N HIS A 183 -8.94 -1.78 5.72
CA HIS A 183 -9.97 -1.09 6.50
C HIS A 183 -10.03 0.38 6.09
N ASP A 184 -11.18 1.01 6.30
CA ASP A 184 -11.45 2.44 6.02
C ASP A 184 -10.36 3.38 6.59
N GLY A 185 -9.86 3.10 7.79
CA GLY A 185 -8.80 3.88 8.45
C GLY A 185 -7.39 3.63 7.93
N ALA A 186 -7.14 2.48 7.28
CA ALA A 186 -5.83 2.05 6.78
C ALA A 186 -5.68 2.16 5.26
N LEU A 187 -6.69 2.70 4.58
CA LEU A 187 -6.67 2.90 3.13
C LEU A 187 -5.64 3.97 2.75
N ASP A 188 -4.60 3.56 2.03
CA ASP A 188 -3.51 4.40 1.54
C ASP A 188 -3.64 4.70 0.05
N VAL A 189 -2.95 5.76 -0.43
CA VAL A 189 -2.95 6.18 -1.84
C VAL A 189 -2.43 5.06 -2.75
N LYS A 190 -1.37 4.36 -2.35
CA LYS A 190 -0.80 3.24 -3.11
C LYS A 190 -1.81 2.12 -3.34
N ASP A 191 -2.66 1.84 -2.35
CA ASP A 191 -3.64 0.76 -2.44
C ASP A 191 -4.77 1.13 -3.40
N VAL A 192 -5.26 2.37 -3.35
CA VAL A 192 -6.25 2.91 -4.28
C VAL A 192 -5.76 2.82 -5.73
N LEU A 193 -4.49 3.14 -5.98
CA LEU A 193 -3.91 3.13 -7.33
C LEU A 193 -3.50 1.73 -7.81
N ARG A 194 -3.14 0.83 -6.89
CA ARG A 194 -2.70 -0.53 -7.22
C ARG A 194 -3.81 -1.40 -7.77
N PHE A 195 -5.02 -1.24 -7.23
CA PHE A 195 -6.16 -2.06 -7.60
C PHE A 195 -7.01 -1.35 -8.66
N GLU A 196 -7.48 -2.11 -9.65
CA GLU A 196 -8.31 -1.60 -10.74
C GLU A 196 -9.74 -1.28 -10.28
N ARG A 197 -10.26 -2.03 -9.30
CA ARG A 197 -11.59 -1.84 -8.73
C ARG A 197 -11.52 -1.70 -7.21
N LEU A 198 -12.39 -0.85 -6.67
CA LEU A 198 -12.59 -0.68 -5.24
C LEU A 198 -14.01 -1.15 -4.87
N LEU A 199 -14.10 -2.05 -3.92
CA LEU A 199 -15.35 -2.52 -3.36
C LEU A 199 -15.44 -2.07 -1.90
N PHE A 200 -16.30 -1.13 -1.60
CA PHE A 200 -16.54 -0.68 -0.23
C PHE A 200 -17.75 -1.40 0.35
N THR A 201 -17.71 -1.76 1.64
CA THR A 201 -18.95 -2.02 2.37
C THR A 201 -19.69 -0.70 2.58
N THR A 202 -21.01 -0.72 2.63
CA THR A 202 -21.82 0.51 2.85
C THR A 202 -21.35 1.24 4.10
N ALA A 203 -21.10 0.53 5.19
CA ALA A 203 -20.60 1.11 6.44
C ALA A 203 -19.21 1.77 6.30
N ALA A 204 -18.30 1.19 5.48
CA ALA A 204 -16.98 1.76 5.22
C ALA A 204 -17.08 3.01 4.34
N TYR A 205 -17.99 3.01 3.38
CA TYR A 205 -18.23 4.16 2.52
C TYR A 205 -18.79 5.34 3.30
N ASP A 206 -19.78 5.12 4.17
CA ASP A 206 -20.35 6.16 5.03
C ASP A 206 -19.30 6.78 5.94
N ALA A 207 -18.43 5.94 6.55
CA ALA A 207 -17.31 6.41 7.37
C ALA A 207 -16.29 7.24 6.55
N LEU A 208 -16.00 6.83 5.32
CA LEU A 208 -15.12 7.57 4.40
C LEU A 208 -15.73 8.93 4.05
N THR A 209 -17.01 8.95 3.67
CA THR A 209 -17.74 10.17 3.28
C THR A 209 -17.81 11.17 4.44
N GLN A 210 -18.14 10.71 5.64
CA GLN A 210 -18.10 11.53 6.86
C GLN A 210 -16.70 12.12 7.10
N ARG A 211 -15.65 11.31 6.99
CA ARG A 211 -14.26 11.77 7.16
C ARG A 211 -13.84 12.82 6.12
N LEU A 212 -14.34 12.72 4.90
CA LEU A 212 -14.06 13.70 3.84
C LEU A 212 -14.81 15.01 4.11
N GLY A 213 -16.10 14.96 4.53
CA GLY A 213 -16.93 16.12 4.85
C GLY A 213 -16.44 16.91 6.07
N GLU A 214 -16.24 16.28 7.22
CA GLU A 214 -15.77 16.94 8.45
C GLU A 214 -14.45 17.69 8.26
N LYS A 215 -13.59 17.21 7.37
CA LYS A 215 -12.31 17.84 7.09
C LYS A 215 -12.41 19.00 6.11
N GLN A 216 -13.47 19.07 5.33
CA GLN A 216 -13.75 20.20 4.44
C GLN A 216 -14.25 21.39 5.25
N GLU A 217 -15.21 21.19 6.12
CA GLU A 217 -15.72 22.23 7.04
C GLU A 217 -14.59 22.87 7.88
N ARG A 218 -13.61 22.07 8.33
CA ARG A 218 -12.43 22.58 9.04
C ARG A 218 -11.46 23.35 8.14
N ALA A 219 -11.44 23.10 6.85
CA ALA A 219 -10.62 23.86 5.90
C ALA A 219 -11.26 25.20 5.57
N ASP A 220 -12.58 25.20 5.36
CA ASP A 220 -13.39 26.37 5.01
C ASP A 220 -13.62 27.29 6.22
N GLY A 221 -13.77 26.75 7.43
CA GLY A 221 -13.93 27.53 8.67
C GLY A 221 -12.65 28.19 9.22
N ARG A 222 -11.54 28.12 8.49
CA ARG A 222 -10.24 28.79 8.80
C ARG A 222 -9.86 29.88 7.79
N ALA A 223 -10.80 30.28 6.94
CA ALA A 223 -10.64 31.40 6.01
C ALA A 223 -11.06 32.73 6.68
#